data_fc24d4bec281aac8695749a3ed288d1e
#
_entry.id   fc24d4bec281aac8695749a3ed288d1e
#
_cell.length_a   1.000
_cell.length_b   1.000
_cell.length_c   1.000
_cell.angle_alpha   90.00
_cell.angle_beta   90.00
_cell.angle_gamma   90.00
#
_symmetry.space_group_name_H-M   'P 1'
#
loop_
_entity.id
_entity.type
_entity.pdbx_description
1 polymer ?
#
loop_
_entity_poly.entity_id
_entity_poly.type
_entity_poly.pdbx_seq_one_letter_code
_entity_poly.pdbx_strand_id
1 'polypeptide(L)'
;NISISSFDDYLYALQNRHDFFAEAGCAVSDHGLEEIYAEDFTGSEIDSIFNKIHSGKALNETEQLKFKSAMLLHFAEWDHEKGWVQQFHLGALRNNNARMMQQLGPDTGWDSIGDFQQGRALAKFLSKLDTGNTLAKTILYNLNPADNELMATMIGNFNDGSSAGKIQYGSAWWFLDQKDGMVKQMNALSNMGLLSRFVGMLTDSRSFLSFPRHEYFRRLLCNLFGSEIENGELPNDIEW
;
A
#
# COMPACT_ATOMS: atom_id res chain seq x y z
N ASN A 1 -20.44 17.10 -16.50
CA ASN A 1 -20.73 15.70 -16.83
C ASN A 1 -19.86 15.30 -18.02
N ILE A 2 -19.05 14.25 -17.84
CA ILE A 2 -18.23 13.65 -18.89
C ILE A 2 -18.99 12.43 -19.41
N SER A 3 -19.17 12.34 -20.72
CA SER A 3 -19.70 11.13 -21.36
C SER A 3 -18.56 10.14 -21.49
N ILE A 4 -18.74 8.93 -21.02
CA ILE A 4 -17.74 7.87 -21.07
C ILE A 4 -18.17 6.87 -22.14
N SER A 5 -17.45 6.87 -23.27
CA SER A 5 -17.70 5.97 -24.41
C SER A 5 -16.49 5.12 -24.78
N SER A 6 -15.31 5.48 -24.30
CA SER A 6 -14.04 4.80 -24.53
C SER A 6 -13.26 4.64 -23.23
N PHE A 7 -12.21 3.83 -23.26
CA PHE A 7 -11.29 3.72 -22.12
C PHE A 7 -10.59 5.06 -21.84
N ASP A 8 -10.23 5.81 -22.88
CA ASP A 8 -9.63 7.13 -22.74
C ASP A 8 -10.57 8.13 -22.06
N ASP A 9 -11.87 8.13 -22.39
CA ASP A 9 -12.86 8.96 -21.70
C ASP A 9 -12.96 8.59 -20.21
N TYR A 10 -12.85 7.29 -19.89
CA TYR A 10 -12.87 6.80 -18.53
C TYR A 10 -11.64 7.26 -17.74
N LEU A 11 -10.44 7.11 -18.33
CA LEU A 11 -9.19 7.62 -17.73
C LEU A 11 -9.27 9.13 -17.54
N TYR A 12 -9.71 9.88 -18.53
CA TYR A 12 -9.86 11.32 -18.44
C TYR A 12 -10.82 11.73 -17.30
N ALA A 13 -11.92 11.02 -17.14
CA ALA A 13 -12.87 11.29 -16.06
C ALA A 13 -12.26 11.07 -14.67
N LEU A 14 -11.47 10.00 -14.51
CA LEU A 14 -10.77 9.69 -13.26
C LEU A 14 -9.64 10.69 -13.00
N GLN A 15 -8.85 11.02 -14.00
CA GLN A 15 -7.76 12.00 -13.88
C GLN A 15 -8.28 13.37 -13.47
N ASN A 16 -9.42 13.81 -14.01
CA ASN A 16 -10.07 15.05 -13.55
C ASN A 16 -10.44 15.01 -12.06
N ARG A 17 -10.80 13.82 -11.52
CA ARG A 17 -11.05 13.69 -10.08
C ARG A 17 -9.76 13.73 -9.27
N HIS A 18 -8.71 13.09 -9.76
CA HIS A 18 -7.38 13.14 -9.16
C HIS A 18 -6.85 14.60 -9.13
N ASP A 19 -6.97 15.33 -10.23
CA ASP A 19 -6.60 16.73 -10.32
C ASP A 19 -7.39 17.60 -9.34
N PHE A 20 -8.69 17.39 -9.22
CA PHE A 20 -9.53 18.07 -8.23
C PHE A 20 -9.05 17.83 -6.80
N PHE A 21 -8.66 16.60 -6.45
CA PHE A 21 -8.11 16.31 -5.14
C PHE A 21 -6.73 16.97 -4.93
N ALA A 22 -5.90 17.02 -5.98
CA ALA A 22 -4.62 17.72 -5.93
C ALA A 22 -4.81 19.23 -5.68
N GLU A 23 -5.75 19.87 -6.37
CA GLU A 23 -6.11 21.28 -6.15
C GLU A 23 -6.66 21.53 -4.75
N ALA A 24 -7.35 20.57 -4.15
CA ALA A 24 -7.82 20.62 -2.77
C ALA A 24 -6.71 20.36 -1.72
N GLY A 25 -5.46 20.13 -2.15
CA GLY A 25 -4.32 19.92 -1.27
C GLY A 25 -4.05 18.46 -0.90
N CYS A 26 -4.65 17.50 -1.57
CA CYS A 26 -4.32 16.09 -1.39
C CYS A 26 -2.89 15.81 -1.88
N ALA A 27 -2.15 15.00 -1.14
CA ALA A 27 -0.75 14.68 -1.41
C ALA A 27 -0.44 13.18 -1.23
N VAL A 28 -1.46 12.37 -0.98
CA VAL A 28 -1.32 10.93 -0.70
C VAL A 28 -2.47 10.18 -1.34
N SER A 29 -2.17 9.06 -2.00
CA SER A 29 -3.13 8.05 -2.41
C SER A 29 -3.03 6.82 -1.53
N ASP A 30 -4.08 6.02 -1.44
CA ASP A 30 -4.09 4.77 -0.67
C ASP A 30 -4.91 3.68 -1.37
N HIS A 31 -4.35 2.47 -1.44
CA HIS A 31 -4.96 1.33 -2.09
C HIS A 31 -4.95 0.11 -1.16
N GLY A 32 -6.14 -0.35 -0.75
CA GLY A 32 -6.31 -1.61 -0.03
C GLY A 32 -6.53 -2.76 -1.02
N LEU A 33 -5.55 -3.67 -1.13
CA LEU A 33 -5.55 -4.76 -2.10
C LEU A 33 -5.22 -6.09 -1.42
N GLU A 34 -5.69 -7.20 -2.00
CA GLU A 34 -5.24 -8.54 -1.59
C GLU A 34 -3.76 -8.71 -1.93
N GLU A 35 -3.39 -8.37 -3.15
CA GLU A 35 -2.03 -8.35 -3.68
C GLU A 35 -1.89 -7.25 -4.73
N ILE A 36 -0.65 -6.90 -5.10
CA ILE A 36 -0.41 -5.99 -6.22
C ILE A 36 -0.76 -6.70 -7.54
N TYR A 37 -1.47 -5.99 -8.40
CA TYR A 37 -1.79 -6.46 -9.75
C TYR A 37 -0.71 -6.00 -10.73
N ALA A 38 -0.04 -6.95 -11.39
CA ALA A 38 1.09 -6.68 -12.29
C ALA A 38 1.08 -7.58 -13.54
N GLU A 39 -0.10 -7.89 -14.07
CA GLU A 39 -0.22 -8.64 -15.30
C GLU A 39 0.26 -7.82 -16.50
N ASP A 40 0.85 -8.52 -17.49
CA ASP A 40 1.21 -7.89 -18.76
C ASP A 40 -0.04 -7.70 -19.61
N PHE A 41 -0.13 -6.55 -20.25
CA PHE A 41 -1.24 -6.20 -21.13
C PHE A 41 -0.77 -5.30 -22.28
N THR A 42 -1.56 -5.25 -23.34
CA THR A 42 -1.45 -4.27 -24.42
C THR A 42 -2.61 -3.27 -24.35
N GLY A 43 -2.44 -2.08 -24.92
CA GLY A 43 -3.52 -1.08 -24.98
C GLY A 43 -4.78 -1.62 -25.64
N SER A 44 -4.63 -2.35 -26.76
CA SER A 44 -5.77 -2.95 -27.48
C SER A 44 -6.52 -4.03 -26.67
N GLU A 45 -5.82 -4.75 -25.77
CA GLU A 45 -6.49 -5.66 -24.84
C GLU A 45 -7.33 -4.89 -23.83
N ILE A 46 -6.80 -3.81 -23.26
CA ILE A 46 -7.52 -2.99 -22.29
C ILE A 46 -8.73 -2.33 -22.93
N ASP A 47 -8.62 -1.79 -24.15
CA ASP A 47 -9.77 -1.25 -24.90
C ASP A 47 -10.86 -2.31 -25.10
N SER A 48 -10.47 -3.53 -25.48
CA SER A 48 -11.40 -4.65 -25.64
C SER A 48 -12.09 -5.03 -24.33
N ILE A 49 -11.32 -5.08 -23.22
CA ILE A 49 -11.85 -5.37 -21.89
C ILE A 49 -12.80 -4.26 -21.43
N PHE A 50 -12.42 -3.00 -21.63
CA PHE A 50 -13.27 -1.86 -21.30
C PHE A 50 -14.60 -1.92 -22.07
N ASN A 51 -14.58 -2.22 -23.37
CA ASN A 51 -15.79 -2.35 -24.18
C ASN A 51 -16.71 -3.49 -23.69
N LYS A 52 -16.14 -4.58 -23.17
CA LYS A 52 -16.94 -5.64 -22.51
C LYS A 52 -17.63 -5.10 -21.25
N ILE A 53 -16.89 -4.43 -20.37
CA ILE A 53 -17.43 -3.80 -19.14
C ILE A 53 -18.55 -2.84 -19.51
N HIS A 54 -18.29 -1.93 -20.44
CA HIS A 54 -19.23 -0.89 -20.87
C HIS A 54 -20.52 -1.49 -21.46
N SER A 55 -20.43 -2.64 -22.13
CA SER A 55 -21.59 -3.37 -22.64
C SER A 55 -22.27 -4.29 -21.63
N GLY A 56 -21.86 -4.28 -20.35
CA GLY A 56 -22.42 -5.12 -19.29
C GLY A 56 -22.04 -6.61 -19.36
N LYS A 57 -21.02 -6.97 -20.12
CA LYS A 57 -20.52 -8.34 -20.24
C LYS A 57 -19.56 -8.68 -19.10
N ALA A 58 -19.66 -9.90 -18.59
CA ALA A 58 -18.75 -10.40 -17.57
C ALA A 58 -17.32 -10.59 -18.13
N LEU A 59 -16.33 -10.28 -17.28
CA LEU A 59 -14.91 -10.54 -17.53
C LEU A 59 -14.53 -11.92 -16.97
N ASN A 60 -13.59 -12.59 -17.62
CA ASN A 60 -12.88 -13.70 -17.01
C ASN A 60 -11.78 -13.17 -16.05
N GLU A 61 -11.17 -14.07 -15.28
CA GLU A 61 -10.17 -13.71 -14.27
C GLU A 61 -8.95 -12.99 -14.88
N THR A 62 -8.42 -13.49 -15.99
CA THR A 62 -7.27 -12.87 -16.68
C THR A 62 -7.60 -11.43 -17.14
N GLU A 63 -8.79 -11.23 -17.71
CA GLU A 63 -9.23 -9.89 -18.12
C GLU A 63 -9.39 -8.94 -16.93
N GLN A 64 -9.91 -9.44 -15.79
CA GLN A 64 -10.01 -8.65 -14.57
C GLN A 64 -8.62 -8.24 -14.05
N LEU A 65 -7.68 -9.18 -14.00
CA LEU A 65 -6.32 -8.91 -13.52
C LEU A 65 -5.57 -7.94 -14.44
N LYS A 66 -5.70 -8.08 -15.78
CA LYS A 66 -5.11 -7.14 -16.74
C LYS A 66 -5.69 -5.73 -16.58
N PHE A 67 -7.02 -5.61 -16.44
CA PHE A 67 -7.66 -4.32 -16.25
C PHE A 67 -7.24 -3.65 -14.94
N LYS A 68 -7.22 -4.40 -13.83
CA LYS A 68 -6.73 -3.90 -12.54
C LYS A 68 -5.27 -3.46 -12.61
N SER A 69 -4.42 -4.22 -13.33
CA SER A 69 -3.00 -3.89 -13.53
C SER A 69 -2.81 -2.60 -14.32
N ALA A 70 -3.60 -2.41 -15.38
CA ALA A 70 -3.56 -1.17 -16.17
C ALA A 70 -3.99 0.02 -15.32
N MET A 71 -5.09 -0.09 -14.59
CA MET A 71 -5.59 0.99 -13.74
C MET A 71 -4.59 1.37 -12.66
N LEU A 72 -3.97 0.37 -12.01
CA LEU A 72 -3.00 0.61 -10.94
C LEU A 72 -1.76 1.35 -11.45
N LEU A 73 -1.31 1.06 -12.67
CA LEU A 73 -0.21 1.78 -13.31
C LEU A 73 -0.59 3.24 -13.61
N HIS A 74 -1.75 3.49 -14.18
CA HIS A 74 -2.21 4.86 -14.45
C HIS A 74 -2.32 5.69 -13.15
N PHE A 75 -2.86 5.11 -12.07
CA PHE A 75 -2.92 5.80 -10.78
C PHE A 75 -1.52 6.15 -10.25
N ALA A 76 -0.59 5.21 -10.32
CA ALA A 76 0.79 5.44 -9.89
C ALA A 76 1.51 6.50 -10.71
N GLU A 77 1.28 6.55 -12.03
CA GLU A 77 1.82 7.58 -12.92
C GLU A 77 1.26 8.96 -12.58
N TRP A 78 -0.05 9.08 -12.32
CA TRP A 78 -0.67 10.35 -11.90
C TRP A 78 -0.18 10.81 -10.53
N ASP A 79 0.01 9.88 -9.58
CA ASP A 79 0.62 10.18 -8.28
C ASP A 79 2.04 10.75 -8.44
N HIS A 80 2.84 10.12 -9.31
CA HIS A 80 4.18 10.62 -9.65
C HIS A 80 4.14 12.02 -10.25
N GLU A 81 3.27 12.27 -11.23
CA GLU A 81 3.11 13.59 -11.89
C GLU A 81 2.75 14.71 -10.90
N LYS A 82 1.94 14.39 -9.89
CA LYS A 82 1.54 15.34 -8.83
C LYS A 82 2.54 15.40 -7.65
N GLY A 83 3.54 14.54 -7.63
CA GLY A 83 4.48 14.42 -6.51
C GLY A 83 3.84 13.86 -5.24
N TRP A 84 2.75 13.09 -5.37
CA TRP A 84 2.07 12.44 -4.25
C TRP A 84 2.88 11.26 -3.71
N VAL A 85 2.53 10.83 -2.52
CA VAL A 85 2.96 9.56 -1.92
C VAL A 85 1.87 8.53 -2.18
N GLN A 86 2.21 7.41 -2.81
CA GLN A 86 1.29 6.28 -2.94
C GLN A 86 1.45 5.31 -1.78
N GLN A 87 0.35 4.79 -1.26
CA GLN A 87 0.33 3.79 -0.19
C GLN A 87 -0.39 2.52 -0.65
N PHE A 88 0.13 1.37 -0.25
CA PHE A 88 -0.48 0.07 -0.52
C PHE A 88 -0.67 -0.71 0.76
N HIS A 89 -1.91 -1.00 1.11
CA HIS A 89 -2.31 -1.88 2.20
C HIS A 89 -2.63 -3.27 1.64
N LEU A 90 -1.74 -4.23 1.86
CA LEU A 90 -1.74 -5.53 1.18
C LEU A 90 -2.05 -6.70 2.12
N GLY A 91 -2.78 -7.69 1.61
CA GLY A 91 -2.89 -8.99 2.26
C GLY A 91 -4.16 -9.23 3.07
N ALA A 92 -5.20 -8.43 2.90
CA ALA A 92 -6.48 -8.66 3.58
C ALA A 92 -7.35 -9.68 2.83
N LEU A 93 -7.69 -10.79 3.48
CA LEU A 93 -8.68 -11.75 3.00
C LEU A 93 -10.05 -11.34 3.55
N ARG A 94 -10.89 -10.79 2.67
CA ARG A 94 -12.12 -10.11 3.07
C ARG A 94 -13.37 -10.98 2.95
N ASN A 95 -14.37 -10.68 3.78
CA ASN A 95 -15.73 -11.23 3.71
C ASN A 95 -15.77 -12.76 3.78
N ASN A 96 -14.97 -13.35 4.65
CA ASN A 96 -14.77 -14.80 4.75
C ASN A 96 -16.02 -15.59 5.17
N ASN A 97 -17.00 -14.94 5.80
CA ASN A 97 -18.24 -15.57 6.22
C ASN A 97 -19.38 -15.25 5.25
N ALA A 98 -19.64 -16.15 4.30
CA ALA A 98 -20.66 -15.95 3.26
C ALA A 98 -22.07 -15.67 3.83
N ARG A 99 -22.45 -16.32 4.95
CA ARG A 99 -23.73 -16.08 5.62
C ARG A 99 -23.84 -14.65 6.16
N MET A 100 -22.77 -14.16 6.77
CA MET A 100 -22.75 -12.79 7.32
C MET A 100 -22.65 -11.75 6.20
N MET A 101 -21.91 -12.05 5.14
CA MET A 101 -21.87 -11.21 3.93
C MET A 101 -23.27 -11.04 3.32
N GLN A 102 -24.06 -12.11 3.28
CA GLN A 102 -25.45 -12.05 2.80
C GLN A 102 -26.38 -11.27 3.73
N GLN A 103 -26.17 -11.36 5.04
CA GLN A 103 -27.04 -10.72 6.05
C GLN A 103 -26.69 -9.25 6.30
N LEU A 104 -25.41 -8.91 6.35
CA LEU A 104 -24.92 -7.60 6.80
C LEU A 104 -24.23 -6.81 5.69
N GLY A 105 -23.87 -7.43 4.57
CA GLY A 105 -23.09 -6.82 3.51
C GLY A 105 -21.57 -6.84 3.77
N PRO A 106 -20.80 -6.18 2.90
CA PRO A 106 -19.35 -6.10 3.03
C PRO A 106 -18.90 -5.19 4.18
N ASP A 107 -17.63 -5.30 4.55
CA ASP A 107 -16.95 -4.43 5.55
C ASP A 107 -17.61 -4.47 6.97
N THR A 108 -18.14 -5.62 7.36
CA THR A 108 -18.79 -5.81 8.65
C THR A 108 -17.97 -6.64 9.64
N GLY A 109 -16.65 -6.78 9.41
CA GLY A 109 -15.70 -7.35 10.37
C GLY A 109 -15.41 -8.85 10.18
N TRP A 110 -15.83 -9.46 9.07
CA TRP A 110 -15.61 -10.88 8.77
C TRP A 110 -14.39 -11.09 7.86
N ASP A 111 -13.28 -10.51 8.26
CA ASP A 111 -12.02 -10.49 7.50
C ASP A 111 -10.91 -11.21 8.26
N SER A 112 -9.87 -11.65 7.57
CA SER A 112 -8.67 -12.27 8.14
C SER A 112 -7.40 -11.87 7.40
N ILE A 113 -6.27 -12.26 7.97
CA ILE A 113 -4.98 -12.25 7.30
C ILE A 113 -5.03 -13.24 6.14
N GLY A 114 -4.64 -12.78 4.95
CA GLY A 114 -4.49 -13.63 3.77
C GLY A 114 -3.07 -14.18 3.63
N ASP A 115 -2.93 -15.20 2.81
CA ASP A 115 -1.66 -15.88 2.46
C ASP A 115 -1.28 -15.66 0.99
N PHE A 116 -1.58 -14.46 0.47
CA PHE A 116 -1.29 -14.08 -0.91
C PHE A 116 0.21 -13.96 -1.18
N GLN A 117 0.63 -14.30 -2.41
CA GLN A 117 2.03 -14.22 -2.84
C GLN A 117 2.41 -12.81 -3.27
N GLN A 118 2.86 -11.96 -2.34
CA GLN A 118 3.14 -10.54 -2.59
C GLN A 118 4.38 -10.27 -3.46
N GLY A 119 5.46 -11.03 -3.29
CA GLY A 119 6.80 -10.62 -3.71
C GLY A 119 6.98 -10.38 -5.22
N ARG A 120 6.55 -11.32 -6.06
CA ARG A 120 6.80 -11.24 -7.52
C ARG A 120 6.01 -10.13 -8.20
N ALA A 121 4.73 -10.02 -7.89
CA ALA A 121 3.87 -9.00 -8.47
C ALA A 121 4.30 -7.61 -8.02
N LEU A 122 4.63 -7.43 -6.73
CA LEU A 122 5.14 -6.18 -6.19
C LEU A 122 6.45 -5.76 -6.85
N ALA A 123 7.43 -6.66 -6.96
CA ALA A 123 8.71 -6.38 -7.64
C ALA A 123 8.50 -5.96 -9.10
N LYS A 124 7.61 -6.64 -9.83
CA LYS A 124 7.31 -6.35 -11.23
C LYS A 124 6.65 -4.97 -11.39
N PHE A 125 5.69 -4.64 -10.53
CA PHE A 125 5.00 -3.34 -10.52
C PHE A 125 5.97 -2.18 -10.26
N LEU A 126 6.75 -2.27 -9.16
CA LEU A 126 7.71 -1.23 -8.80
C LEU A 126 8.80 -1.09 -9.87
N SER A 127 9.32 -2.20 -10.40
CA SER A 127 10.34 -2.19 -11.46
C SER A 127 9.83 -1.53 -12.75
N LYS A 128 8.57 -1.73 -13.11
CA LYS A 128 7.99 -1.11 -14.31
C LYS A 128 7.91 0.41 -14.17
N LEU A 129 7.48 0.90 -13.01
CA LEU A 129 7.42 2.34 -12.71
C LEU A 129 8.82 2.94 -12.60
N ASP A 130 9.76 2.25 -11.97
CA ASP A 130 11.14 2.69 -11.82
C ASP A 130 11.86 2.80 -13.17
N THR A 131 11.70 1.80 -14.04
CA THR A 131 12.24 1.80 -15.40
C THR A 131 11.70 2.96 -16.25
N GLY A 132 10.42 3.31 -16.04
CA GLY A 132 9.77 4.47 -16.65
C GLY A 132 10.13 5.82 -16.03
N ASN A 133 10.92 5.83 -14.95
CA ASN A 133 11.18 7.01 -14.12
C ASN A 133 9.89 7.68 -13.62
N THR A 134 8.87 6.88 -13.33
CA THR A 134 7.54 7.29 -12.85
C THR A 134 7.20 6.72 -11.46
N LEU A 135 8.18 6.12 -10.77
CA LEU A 135 7.98 5.60 -9.43
C LEU A 135 7.89 6.75 -8.41
N ALA A 136 6.69 6.97 -7.88
CA ALA A 136 6.43 7.92 -6.80
C ALA A 136 7.04 7.44 -5.47
N LYS A 137 7.11 8.34 -4.48
CA LYS A 137 7.36 7.93 -3.09
C LYS A 137 6.29 6.91 -2.69
N THR A 138 6.71 5.78 -2.14
CA THR A 138 5.80 4.65 -1.90
C THR A 138 5.93 4.13 -0.47
N ILE A 139 4.80 3.82 0.15
CA ILE A 139 4.74 3.16 1.45
C ILE A 139 4.01 1.83 1.29
N LEU A 140 4.64 0.75 1.73
CA LEU A 140 4.11 -0.60 1.66
C LEU A 140 3.71 -1.07 3.06
N TYR A 141 2.48 -1.56 3.19
CA TYR A 141 1.96 -2.15 4.42
C TYR A 141 1.53 -3.59 4.12
N ASN A 142 2.00 -4.55 4.90
CA ASN A 142 1.55 -5.94 4.84
C ASN A 142 0.62 -6.25 6.02
N LEU A 143 -0.30 -7.17 5.82
CA LEU A 143 -1.16 -7.69 6.87
C LEU A 143 -0.69 -9.06 7.38
N ASN A 144 0.01 -9.84 6.54
CA ASN A 144 0.59 -11.12 6.94
C ASN A 144 1.98 -10.89 7.55
N PRO A 145 2.21 -11.21 8.84
CA PRO A 145 3.52 -11.01 9.47
C PRO A 145 4.63 -11.88 8.87
N ALA A 146 4.30 -12.92 8.11
CA ALA A 146 5.29 -13.72 7.37
C ALA A 146 5.95 -12.94 6.22
N ASP A 147 5.37 -11.81 5.81
CA ASP A 147 5.89 -10.95 4.75
C ASP A 147 6.73 -9.77 5.27
N ASN A 148 6.98 -9.66 6.59
CA ASN A 148 7.70 -8.53 7.16
C ASN A 148 9.09 -8.34 6.52
N GLU A 149 9.89 -9.41 6.49
CA GLU A 149 11.24 -9.37 5.91
C GLU A 149 11.19 -9.22 4.37
N LEU A 150 10.16 -9.76 3.72
CA LEU A 150 9.93 -9.54 2.30
C LEU A 150 9.72 -8.05 2.01
N MET A 151 8.86 -7.37 2.77
CA MET A 151 8.62 -5.92 2.60
C MET A 151 9.86 -5.11 2.94
N ALA A 152 10.53 -5.40 4.06
CA ALA A 152 11.73 -4.70 4.49
C ALA A 152 12.90 -4.84 3.48
N THR A 153 13.04 -5.98 2.81
CA THR A 153 14.04 -6.18 1.75
C THR A 153 13.61 -5.58 0.41
N MET A 154 12.31 -5.62 0.09
CA MET A 154 11.79 -5.07 -1.16
C MET A 154 12.06 -3.57 -1.29
N ILE A 155 11.84 -2.81 -0.23
CA ILE A 155 12.06 -1.36 -0.24
C ILE A 155 13.50 -0.96 -0.58
N GLY A 156 14.47 -1.79 -0.27
CA GLY A 156 15.89 -1.55 -0.55
C GLY A 156 16.23 -1.53 -2.04
N ASN A 157 15.43 -2.16 -2.89
CA ASN A 157 15.73 -2.30 -4.32
C ASN A 157 15.44 -1.03 -5.14
N PHE A 158 14.64 -0.10 -4.62
CA PHE A 158 14.10 1.03 -5.39
C PHE A 158 14.43 2.41 -4.81
N ASN A 159 15.38 2.48 -3.87
CA ASN A 159 15.91 3.74 -3.36
C ASN A 159 17.01 4.25 -4.30
N ASP A 160 16.76 5.33 -5.01
CA ASP A 160 17.60 5.90 -6.06
C ASP A 160 18.45 7.12 -5.61
N GLY A 161 18.33 7.50 -4.34
CA GLY A 161 19.02 8.67 -3.77
C GLY A 161 18.33 10.02 -4.05
N SER A 162 17.23 10.07 -4.80
CA SER A 162 16.48 11.30 -5.06
C SER A 162 15.81 11.86 -3.79
N SER A 163 15.38 10.98 -2.89
CA SER A 163 14.89 11.37 -1.57
C SER A 163 15.18 10.28 -0.54
N ALA A 164 15.48 10.68 0.69
CA ALA A 164 15.70 9.74 1.78
C ALA A 164 14.44 8.97 2.11
N GLY A 165 14.51 7.63 2.02
CA GLY A 165 13.37 6.75 2.25
C GLY A 165 12.27 6.91 1.19
N LYS A 166 12.64 6.99 -0.09
CA LYS A 166 11.71 7.04 -1.23
C LYS A 166 10.69 5.92 -1.17
N ILE A 167 11.16 4.71 -0.89
CA ILE A 167 10.30 3.56 -0.65
C ILE A 167 10.40 3.17 0.82
N GLN A 168 9.27 3.05 1.49
CA GLN A 168 9.21 2.72 2.92
C GLN A 168 8.39 1.48 3.19
N TYR A 169 8.81 0.72 4.20
CA TYR A 169 8.00 -0.28 4.84
C TYR A 169 7.24 0.39 6.00
N GLY A 170 5.92 0.49 5.87
CA GLY A 170 5.04 1.21 6.78
C GLY A 170 4.82 0.50 8.10
N SER A 171 4.06 1.12 8.98
CA SER A 171 3.77 0.58 10.31
C SER A 171 2.95 -0.72 10.25
N ALA A 172 3.06 -1.52 11.29
CA ALA A 172 2.10 -2.60 11.54
C ALA A 172 0.67 -2.03 11.61
N TRP A 173 -0.25 -2.59 10.85
CA TRP A 173 -1.61 -2.07 10.74
C TRP A 173 -2.65 -3.17 10.95
N TRP A 174 -3.88 -2.80 11.26
CA TRP A 174 -5.04 -3.63 11.49
C TRP A 174 -4.76 -4.78 12.48
N PHE A 175 -4.71 -6.06 12.06
CA PHE A 175 -4.44 -7.19 12.95
C PHE A 175 -3.04 -7.17 13.56
N LEU A 176 -2.09 -6.48 12.93
CA LEU A 176 -0.72 -6.34 13.41
C LEU A 176 -0.52 -5.08 14.28
N ASP A 177 -1.51 -4.21 14.36
CA ASP A 177 -1.45 -2.96 15.13
C ASP A 177 -1.67 -3.23 16.63
N GLN A 178 -0.76 -3.99 17.19
CA GLN A 178 -0.65 -4.37 18.60
C GLN A 178 0.83 -4.63 18.94
N LYS A 179 1.15 -4.76 20.23
CA LYS A 179 2.53 -4.82 20.74
C LYS A 179 3.45 -5.75 19.92
N ASP A 180 3.05 -7.01 19.77
CA ASP A 180 3.91 -8.02 19.13
C ASP A 180 4.08 -7.75 17.63
N GLY A 181 3.02 -7.33 16.95
CA GLY A 181 3.05 -6.95 15.54
C GLY A 181 3.91 -5.73 15.28
N MET A 182 3.79 -4.68 16.10
CA MET A 182 4.60 -3.47 16.01
C MET A 182 6.08 -3.75 16.26
N VAL A 183 6.42 -4.52 17.30
CA VAL A 183 7.81 -4.88 17.61
C VAL A 183 8.42 -5.72 16.48
N LYS A 184 7.70 -6.71 15.95
CA LYS A 184 8.18 -7.52 14.82
C LYS A 184 8.41 -6.68 13.56
N GLN A 185 7.50 -5.76 13.25
CA GLN A 185 7.64 -4.87 12.09
C GLN A 185 8.86 -3.94 12.25
N MET A 186 9.03 -3.30 13.41
CA MET A 186 10.17 -2.42 13.69
C MET A 186 11.50 -3.18 13.66
N ASN A 187 11.56 -4.38 14.19
CA ASN A 187 12.76 -5.22 14.15
C ASN A 187 13.11 -5.63 12.70
N ALA A 188 12.14 -6.04 11.90
CA ALA A 188 12.38 -6.37 10.50
C ALA A 188 12.90 -5.13 9.73
N LEU A 189 12.30 -3.97 9.94
CA LEU A 189 12.74 -2.72 9.32
C LEU A 189 14.14 -2.30 9.81
N SER A 190 14.42 -2.37 11.11
CA SER A 190 15.72 -2.02 11.69
C SER A 190 16.85 -2.90 11.14
N ASN A 191 16.60 -4.20 11.00
CA ASN A 191 17.60 -5.16 10.53
C ASN A 191 17.92 -5.02 9.03
N MET A 192 16.97 -4.56 8.21
CA MET A 192 17.08 -4.63 6.75
C MET A 192 16.90 -3.27 6.05
N GLY A 193 16.58 -2.22 6.79
CA GLY A 193 16.34 -0.87 6.28
C GLY A 193 16.83 0.21 7.23
N LEU A 194 16.21 1.39 7.16
CA LEU A 194 16.56 2.55 7.98
C LEU A 194 15.38 2.95 8.88
N LEU A 195 15.38 2.49 10.12
CA LEU A 195 14.34 2.85 11.08
C LEU A 195 14.30 4.38 11.34
N SER A 196 15.44 5.08 11.23
CA SER A 196 15.52 6.54 11.36
C SER A 196 14.78 7.32 10.25
N ARG A 197 14.36 6.64 9.18
CA ARG A 197 13.54 7.23 8.09
C ARG A 197 12.12 6.69 8.08
N PHE A 198 11.76 5.92 9.07
CA PHE A 198 10.45 5.34 9.20
C PHE A 198 9.37 6.42 9.35
N VAL A 199 8.31 6.34 8.58
CA VAL A 199 7.20 7.30 8.61
C VAL A 199 6.46 7.30 9.96
N GLY A 200 6.63 6.26 10.76
CA GLY A 200 5.97 6.10 12.04
C GLY A 200 4.60 5.44 11.94
N MET A 201 3.89 5.41 13.06
CA MET A 201 2.59 4.80 13.19
C MET A 201 1.50 5.75 12.70
N LEU A 202 0.62 5.23 11.86
CA LEU A 202 -0.66 5.84 11.48
C LEU A 202 -1.78 5.06 12.17
N THR A 203 -2.80 5.72 12.70
CA THR A 203 -3.90 5.00 13.36
C THR A 203 -4.78 4.25 12.39
N ASP A 204 -4.90 4.73 11.17
CA ASP A 204 -5.81 4.19 10.12
C ASP A 204 -7.16 3.74 10.69
N SER A 205 -7.76 4.59 11.50
CA SER A 205 -8.98 4.25 12.24
C SER A 205 -10.05 5.32 12.08
N ARG A 206 -11.29 4.86 11.98
CA ARG A 206 -12.48 5.71 11.96
C ARG A 206 -12.98 6.10 13.36
N SER A 207 -12.35 5.57 14.42
CA SER A 207 -12.75 5.81 15.80
C SER A 207 -11.93 6.90 16.47
N PHE A 208 -12.59 7.87 17.10
CA PHE A 208 -11.94 8.87 17.97
C PHE A 208 -11.19 8.23 19.15
N LEU A 209 -11.58 7.02 19.57
CA LEU A 209 -10.89 6.27 20.62
C LEU A 209 -9.51 5.72 20.16
N SER A 210 -9.17 5.87 18.89
CA SER A 210 -7.87 5.44 18.35
C SER A 210 -6.73 6.45 18.57
N PHE A 211 -7.01 7.69 18.92
CA PHE A 211 -5.97 8.70 19.17
C PHE A 211 -4.92 8.28 20.22
N PRO A 212 -5.28 7.59 21.33
CA PRO A 212 -4.29 7.10 22.29
C PRO A 212 -3.30 6.07 21.72
N ARG A 213 -3.56 5.48 20.54
CA ARG A 213 -2.66 4.53 19.88
C ARG A 213 -1.34 5.17 19.47
N HIS A 214 -1.30 6.46 19.18
CA HIS A 214 -0.04 7.19 18.97
C HIS A 214 0.85 7.20 20.22
N GLU A 215 0.25 7.38 21.40
CA GLU A 215 1.00 7.27 22.66
C GLU A 215 1.45 5.84 22.93
N TYR A 216 0.58 4.86 22.67
CA TYR A 216 0.89 3.45 22.78
C TYR A 216 2.11 3.08 21.91
N PHE A 217 2.13 3.49 20.65
CA PHE A 217 3.25 3.27 19.75
C PHE A 217 4.54 3.95 20.25
N ARG A 218 4.47 5.21 20.67
CA ARG A 218 5.65 5.91 21.20
C ARG A 218 6.24 5.22 22.43
N ARG A 219 5.40 4.69 23.31
CA ARG A 219 5.87 3.92 24.48
C ARG A 219 6.56 2.64 24.06
N LEU A 220 6.03 1.93 23.05
CA LEU A 220 6.69 0.74 22.51
C LEU A 220 8.04 1.06 21.90
N LEU A 221 8.12 2.11 21.07
CA LEU A 221 9.35 2.56 20.43
C LEU A 221 10.40 2.97 21.48
N CYS A 222 10.02 3.77 22.48
CA CYS A 222 10.92 4.18 23.56
C CYS A 222 11.40 2.98 24.40
N ASN A 223 10.53 2.00 24.68
CA ASN A 223 10.93 0.80 25.40
C ASN A 223 11.91 -0.07 24.58
N LEU A 224 11.67 -0.19 23.27
CA LEU A 224 12.58 -0.93 22.38
C LEU A 224 13.97 -0.31 22.42
N PHE A 225 14.09 0.98 22.14
CA PHE A 225 15.37 1.68 22.16
C PHE A 225 16.01 1.73 23.55
N GLY A 226 15.22 1.97 24.59
CA GLY A 226 15.74 1.95 25.96
C GLY A 226 16.37 0.62 26.33
N SER A 227 15.72 -0.49 25.98
CA SER A 227 16.27 -1.84 26.22
C SER A 227 17.53 -2.11 25.39
N GLU A 228 17.58 -1.70 24.14
CA GLU A 228 18.75 -1.85 23.28
C GLU A 228 19.94 -1.01 23.76
N ILE A 229 19.68 0.20 24.29
CA ILE A 229 20.71 1.04 24.92
C ILE A 229 21.23 0.39 26.22
N GLU A 230 20.33 -0.09 27.07
CA GLU A 230 20.68 -0.76 28.32
C GLU A 230 21.52 -2.03 28.06
N ASN A 231 21.22 -2.76 27.00
CA ASN A 231 21.95 -3.95 26.58
C ASN A 231 23.28 -3.63 25.86
N GLY A 232 23.55 -2.36 25.53
CA GLY A 232 24.73 -1.94 24.77
C GLY A 232 24.65 -2.22 23.28
N GLU A 233 23.47 -2.44 22.75
CA GLU A 233 23.20 -2.67 21.31
C GLU A 233 23.16 -1.35 20.54
N LEU A 234 22.72 -0.27 21.19
CA LEU A 234 22.74 1.10 20.67
C LEU A 234 23.60 2.01 21.57
N PRO A 235 24.22 3.05 20.99
CA PRO A 235 24.92 4.07 21.76
C PRO A 235 23.97 4.79 22.74
N ASN A 236 24.44 5.08 23.95
CA ASN A 236 23.74 5.95 24.89
C ASN A 236 24.02 7.43 24.57
N ASP A 237 23.57 7.86 23.41
CA ASP A 237 23.70 9.22 22.91
C ASP A 237 22.34 9.74 22.48
N ILE A 238 21.80 10.68 23.26
CA ILE A 238 20.44 11.24 23.05
C ILE A 238 20.39 12.16 21.81
N GLU A 239 21.54 12.66 21.34
CA GLU A 239 21.62 13.52 20.17
C GLU A 239 21.71 12.74 18.85
N TRP A 240 21.96 11.44 18.94
CA TRP A 240 22.02 10.52 17.79
C TRP A 240 20.63 10.03 17.41
#